data_01b49e3a0ebc10b225635e88314820c1
#
_entry.id   01b49e3a0ebc10b225635e88314820c1
#
_cell.length_a   1.000
_cell.length_b   1.000
_cell.length_c   1.000
_cell.angle_alpha   90.00
_cell.angle_beta   90.00
_cell.angle_gamma   90.00
#
_symmetry.space_group_name_H-M   'P 1'
#
loop_
_entity.id
_entity.type
_entity.pdbx_description
1 polymer ?
#
loop_
_entity_poly.entity_id
_entity_poly.type
_entity_poly.pdbx_seq_one_letter_code
_entity_poly.pdbx_strand_id
1 'polypeptide(L)'
;MRTLKYILALITLGSTIGFAQQTPAPAQTEAITIVGATAHIGNGQVIDKSVIIMKEGKIIACVDQLTSKIAYQGKIIKAEGKHVYPGIIAPNTTLGLQEIGAVRATNDTREIGDINPNIRSLIAYNAESKIVESMRPNGVLIGQVTPRGGTVSGTSSIVQFDAWNWEDAALKVDDGMHMNWPNTFTRGRWWLGEDPGLKPNNNYGKNVAAADMFVAESKAYLSGDRKTKNLKYEAMAGLFNGSQKLYVHVNDEKGIRDAIEFKGKHGIEHMAIVGGYQAVKVTDLLKKHNIGVLAQRVHRTPNSDDHDYDYPYKMAKLLVDTGVLVGLENSGGMERANARNLPFQAGTVAAHGLDKEEALKLITSNTAKILGIDDRLGTLEQGKDATLFVSEGDALDMRTNIVTHAFINGRELSLESHHTKLYKRYAKKYGQMD
;
A
#
# COMPACT_ATOMS: atom_id res chain seq x y z
N MET A 1 -44.21 -41.65 7.50
CA MET A 1 -43.68 -40.95 8.68
C MET A 1 -42.17 -41.12 8.90
N ARG A 2 -41.54 -42.29 8.64
CA ARG A 2 -40.09 -42.46 8.78
C ARG A 2 -39.27 -41.66 7.74
N THR A 3 -39.67 -41.64 6.48
CA THR A 3 -39.02 -40.88 5.40
C THR A 3 -39.05 -39.36 5.63
N LEU A 4 -40.11 -38.81 6.19
CA LEU A 4 -40.25 -37.38 6.51
C LEU A 4 -39.26 -36.96 7.60
N LYS A 5 -38.96 -37.81 8.58
CA LYS A 5 -37.98 -37.57 9.65
C LYS A 5 -36.54 -37.53 9.13
N TYR A 6 -36.20 -38.32 8.12
CA TYR A 6 -34.86 -38.29 7.48
C TYR A 6 -34.69 -37.06 6.59
N ILE A 7 -35.75 -36.62 5.91
CA ILE A 7 -35.72 -35.39 5.11
C ILE A 7 -35.54 -34.15 6.03
N LEU A 8 -36.25 -34.10 7.16
CA LEU A 8 -36.09 -33.05 8.15
C LEU A 8 -34.70 -33.05 8.77
N ALA A 9 -34.10 -34.23 9.06
CA ALA A 9 -32.73 -34.36 9.56
C ALA A 9 -31.68 -33.95 8.53
N LEU A 10 -31.91 -34.23 7.24
CA LEU A 10 -31.01 -33.74 6.17
C LEU A 10 -31.08 -32.21 6.00
N ILE A 11 -32.25 -31.60 6.14
CA ILE A 11 -32.43 -30.15 6.05
C ILE A 11 -31.78 -29.44 7.24
N THR A 12 -31.85 -30.01 8.45
CA THR A 12 -31.18 -29.46 9.64
C THR A 12 -29.65 -29.65 9.61
N LEU A 13 -29.10 -30.68 8.96
CA LEU A 13 -27.67 -30.84 8.76
C LEU A 13 -27.10 -29.87 7.68
N GLY A 14 -27.93 -29.46 6.70
CA GLY A 14 -27.56 -28.51 5.65
C GLY A 14 -27.46 -27.05 6.12
N SER A 15 -27.98 -26.72 7.29
CA SER A 15 -28.00 -25.33 7.81
C SER A 15 -26.80 -24.95 8.70
N THR A 16 -25.83 -25.84 8.88
CA THR A 16 -24.53 -25.50 9.50
C THR A 16 -23.46 -25.23 8.46
N ILE A 17 -23.78 -24.50 7.40
CA ILE A 17 -22.77 -23.93 6.53
C ILE A 17 -22.08 -22.86 7.36
N GLY A 18 -20.94 -23.23 7.93
CA GLY A 18 -20.11 -22.30 8.67
C GLY A 18 -19.80 -21.10 7.79
N PHE A 19 -20.07 -19.91 8.27
CA PHE A 19 -19.64 -18.67 7.65
C PHE A 19 -18.11 -18.67 7.65
N ALA A 20 -17.52 -19.14 6.55
CA ALA A 20 -16.08 -19.10 6.32
C ALA A 20 -15.64 -17.74 5.76
N GLN A 21 -16.61 -16.90 5.34
CA GLN A 21 -16.39 -15.61 4.74
C GLN A 21 -16.27 -14.51 5.79
N GLN A 22 -15.32 -13.62 5.57
CA GLN A 22 -15.20 -12.40 6.34
C GLN A 22 -16.30 -11.44 5.88
N THR A 23 -17.21 -11.08 6.79
CA THR A 23 -18.24 -10.09 6.52
C THR A 23 -17.67 -8.69 6.73
N PRO A 24 -17.66 -7.83 5.71
CA PRO A 24 -17.26 -6.44 5.87
C PRO A 24 -18.13 -5.69 6.89
N ALA A 25 -17.58 -4.65 7.48
CA ALA A 25 -18.28 -3.81 8.43
C ALA A 25 -19.52 -3.17 7.79
N PRO A 26 -20.66 -3.10 8.52
CA PRO A 26 -21.86 -2.46 8.01
C PRO A 26 -21.64 -0.98 7.74
N ALA A 27 -22.45 -0.39 6.88
CA ALA A 27 -22.42 1.04 6.62
C ALA A 27 -22.63 1.85 7.92
N GLN A 28 -22.00 3.01 8.01
CA GLN A 28 -22.19 3.93 9.12
C GLN A 28 -23.64 4.43 9.14
N THR A 29 -24.35 4.19 10.24
CA THR A 29 -25.77 4.56 10.40
C THR A 29 -25.97 5.82 11.25
N GLU A 30 -25.00 6.17 12.09
CA GLU A 30 -25.01 7.36 12.94
C GLU A 30 -23.63 8.03 12.96
N ALA A 31 -23.58 9.26 13.41
CA ALA A 31 -22.31 9.92 13.65
C ALA A 31 -21.51 9.20 14.75
N ILE A 32 -20.19 9.27 14.67
CA ILE A 32 -19.29 8.74 15.69
C ILE A 32 -18.36 9.87 16.13
N THR A 33 -18.26 10.07 17.43
CA THR A 33 -17.37 11.09 18.03
C THR A 33 -16.30 10.40 18.87
N ILE A 34 -15.02 10.57 18.53
CA ILE A 34 -13.87 10.13 19.34
C ILE A 34 -13.39 11.35 20.14
N VAL A 35 -13.26 11.17 21.47
CA VAL A 35 -12.92 12.29 22.37
C VAL A 35 -11.74 11.97 23.28
N GLY A 36 -10.89 12.97 23.52
CA GLY A 36 -9.81 12.94 24.52
C GLY A 36 -8.52 12.30 24.08
N ALA A 37 -8.44 11.78 22.85
CA ALA A 37 -7.23 11.18 22.32
C ALA A 37 -6.22 12.23 21.83
N THR A 38 -4.94 11.88 21.81
CA THR A 38 -3.92 12.58 21.03
C THR A 38 -4.12 12.24 19.55
N ALA A 39 -4.47 13.24 18.72
CA ALA A 39 -4.66 13.07 17.29
C ALA A 39 -3.40 13.46 16.53
N HIS A 40 -2.80 12.51 15.82
CA HIS A 40 -1.71 12.70 14.86
C HIS A 40 -2.33 12.95 13.49
N ILE A 41 -2.34 14.23 13.05
CA ILE A 41 -3.13 14.63 11.86
C ILE A 41 -2.58 14.00 10.57
N GLY A 42 -1.29 13.65 10.54
CA GLY A 42 -0.63 13.11 9.35
C GLY A 42 -0.07 14.21 8.42
N ASN A 43 -0.18 15.47 8.79
CA ASN A 43 0.40 16.63 8.09
C ASN A 43 1.56 17.29 8.87
N GLY A 44 1.99 16.67 9.98
CA GLY A 44 2.99 17.18 10.91
C GLY A 44 2.39 17.84 12.16
N GLN A 45 1.08 18.00 12.24
CA GLN A 45 0.40 18.56 13.40
C GLN A 45 -0.10 17.46 14.35
N VAL A 46 -0.09 17.78 15.65
CA VAL A 46 -0.61 16.94 16.73
C VAL A 46 -1.59 17.76 17.56
N ILE A 47 -2.70 17.15 17.98
CA ILE A 47 -3.69 17.72 18.90
C ILE A 47 -3.76 16.82 20.13
N ASP A 48 -3.28 17.27 21.28
CA ASP A 48 -3.15 16.45 22.50
C ASP A 48 -4.49 15.94 23.05
N LYS A 49 -5.52 16.73 23.00
CA LYS A 49 -6.87 16.38 23.40
C LYS A 49 -7.84 16.68 22.27
N SER A 50 -8.04 15.72 21.40
CA SER A 50 -8.85 15.93 20.21
C SER A 50 -10.32 15.57 20.40
N VAL A 51 -11.16 16.20 19.56
CA VAL A 51 -12.50 15.74 19.22
C VAL A 51 -12.54 15.49 17.73
N ILE A 52 -12.77 14.23 17.34
CA ILE A 52 -12.91 13.84 15.95
C ILE A 52 -14.35 13.38 15.74
N ILE A 53 -15.07 13.99 14.81
CA ILE A 53 -16.44 13.62 14.48
C ILE A 53 -16.47 13.07 13.05
N MET A 54 -17.00 11.86 12.93
CA MET A 54 -17.20 11.17 11.66
C MET A 54 -18.68 11.04 11.38
N LYS A 55 -19.11 11.40 10.18
CA LYS A 55 -20.50 11.27 9.72
C LYS A 55 -20.53 11.01 8.22
N GLU A 56 -21.40 10.09 7.78
CA GLU A 56 -21.58 9.75 6.36
C GLU A 56 -20.25 9.42 5.65
N GLY A 57 -19.40 8.66 6.36
CA GLY A 57 -18.10 8.24 5.83
C GLY A 57 -17.02 9.32 5.81
N LYS A 58 -17.29 10.53 6.28
CA LYS A 58 -16.35 11.66 6.26
C LYS A 58 -15.99 12.14 7.66
N ILE A 59 -14.80 12.73 7.78
CA ILE A 59 -14.38 13.51 8.93
C ILE A 59 -15.05 14.89 8.82
N ILE A 60 -15.98 15.21 9.71
CA ILE A 60 -16.67 16.49 9.71
C ILE A 60 -16.02 17.50 10.66
N ALA A 61 -15.24 17.02 11.64
CA ALA A 61 -14.40 17.85 12.50
C ALA A 61 -13.22 17.05 13.04
N CYS A 62 -12.07 17.69 13.18
CA CYS A 62 -10.92 17.23 13.96
C CYS A 62 -10.34 18.49 14.64
N VAL A 63 -10.64 18.68 15.91
CA VAL A 63 -10.38 19.94 16.63
C VAL A 63 -9.89 19.65 18.04
N ASP A 64 -9.26 20.67 18.65
CA ASP A 64 -8.86 20.62 20.06
C ASP A 64 -10.10 20.75 20.96
N GLN A 65 -10.25 19.80 21.87
CA GLN A 65 -11.34 19.72 22.85
C GLN A 65 -11.38 20.92 23.79
N LEU A 66 -10.20 21.48 24.14
CA LEU A 66 -10.09 22.55 25.11
C LEU A 66 -10.50 23.92 24.55
N THR A 67 -10.23 24.11 23.27
CA THR A 67 -10.47 25.42 22.59
C THR A 67 -11.75 25.44 21.77
N SER A 68 -12.27 24.27 21.37
CA SER A 68 -13.47 24.13 20.53
C SER A 68 -14.72 23.89 21.38
N LYS A 69 -15.81 24.61 21.09
CA LYS A 69 -17.13 24.38 21.67
C LYS A 69 -18.01 23.49 20.80
N ILE A 70 -17.44 22.46 20.17
CA ILE A 70 -18.19 21.58 19.29
C ILE A 70 -19.05 20.61 20.09
N ALA A 71 -20.32 20.42 19.69
CA ALA A 71 -21.20 19.44 20.28
C ALA A 71 -20.88 18.03 19.75
N TYR A 72 -20.78 17.06 20.64
CA TYR A 72 -20.59 15.65 20.28
C TYR A 72 -21.83 15.11 19.57
N GLN A 73 -21.64 14.21 18.61
CA GLN A 73 -22.71 13.66 17.80
C GLN A 73 -22.65 12.13 17.80
N GLY A 74 -23.82 11.48 17.87
CA GLY A 74 -23.98 10.04 17.75
C GLY A 74 -23.25 9.22 18.81
N LYS A 75 -22.65 8.09 18.42
CA LYS A 75 -21.86 7.20 19.30
C LYS A 75 -20.61 7.90 19.79
N ILE A 76 -20.41 7.96 21.12
CA ILE A 76 -19.22 8.57 21.72
C ILE A 76 -18.23 7.48 22.09
N ILE A 77 -16.99 7.57 21.59
CA ILE A 77 -15.86 6.72 21.95
C ILE A 77 -14.89 7.57 22.81
N LYS A 78 -14.78 7.21 24.08
CA LYS A 78 -13.80 7.81 24.99
C LYS A 78 -12.42 7.22 24.74
N ALA A 79 -11.46 8.06 24.44
CA ALA A 79 -10.11 7.63 24.05
C ALA A 79 -9.01 8.43 24.79
N GLU A 80 -9.31 8.83 26.05
CA GLU A 80 -8.33 9.51 26.89
C GLU A 80 -7.07 8.65 27.08
N GLY A 81 -5.89 9.24 26.85
CA GLY A 81 -4.60 8.57 26.93
C GLY A 81 -4.27 7.69 25.73
N LYS A 82 -5.17 7.58 24.74
CA LYS A 82 -4.93 6.87 23.47
C LYS A 82 -4.53 7.84 22.36
N HIS A 83 -4.14 7.26 21.24
CA HIS A 83 -3.68 7.97 20.06
C HIS A 83 -4.57 7.66 18.85
N VAL A 84 -4.83 8.65 18.01
CA VAL A 84 -5.57 8.47 16.75
C VAL A 84 -4.68 8.84 15.58
N TYR A 85 -4.68 8.00 14.55
CA TYR A 85 -3.87 8.14 13.36
C TYR A 85 -4.71 8.00 12.09
N PRO A 86 -4.33 8.64 10.96
CA PRO A 86 -4.87 8.29 9.65
C PRO A 86 -4.60 6.83 9.31
N GLY A 87 -5.49 6.20 8.57
CA GLY A 87 -5.26 4.85 8.05
C GLY A 87 -3.96 4.77 7.26
N ILE A 88 -3.12 3.79 7.61
CA ILE A 88 -1.84 3.56 6.96
C ILE A 88 -2.05 2.99 5.56
N ILE A 89 -1.28 3.49 4.59
CA ILE A 89 -1.37 3.13 3.17
C ILE A 89 -0.15 2.28 2.81
N ALA A 90 -0.36 1.05 2.37
CA ALA A 90 0.68 0.14 1.85
C ALA A 90 0.78 0.24 0.32
N PRO A 91 1.69 1.06 -0.23
CA PRO A 91 1.86 1.15 -1.67
C PRO A 91 2.61 -0.07 -2.20
N ASN A 92 2.53 -0.29 -3.51
CA ASN A 92 3.29 -1.33 -4.23
C ASN A 92 3.18 -2.71 -3.56
N THR A 93 1.97 -3.16 -3.23
CA THR A 93 1.75 -4.44 -2.52
C THR A 93 1.11 -5.51 -3.39
N THR A 94 1.33 -6.79 -3.06
CA THR A 94 0.64 -7.95 -3.64
C THR A 94 -0.43 -8.53 -2.72
N LEU A 95 -0.85 -7.80 -1.69
CA LEU A 95 -1.95 -8.18 -0.80
C LEU A 95 -3.23 -8.44 -1.61
N GLY A 96 -3.88 -9.56 -1.33
CA GLY A 96 -5.06 -10.01 -2.07
C GLY A 96 -4.80 -10.58 -3.47
N LEU A 97 -3.54 -10.52 -3.99
CA LEU A 97 -3.16 -11.15 -5.26
C LEU A 97 -2.46 -12.50 -5.08
N GLN A 98 -2.09 -12.85 -3.88
CA GLN A 98 -1.43 -14.11 -3.59
C GLN A 98 -1.73 -14.59 -2.16
N GLU A 99 -2.21 -15.82 -2.04
CA GLU A 99 -2.45 -16.46 -0.74
C GLU A 99 -1.28 -17.37 -0.36
N ILE A 100 -1.09 -18.50 -1.03
CA ILE A 100 -0.02 -19.47 -0.76
C ILE A 100 0.99 -19.42 -1.89
N GLY A 101 2.19 -18.90 -1.63
CA GLY A 101 3.22 -18.68 -2.66
C GLY A 101 3.62 -19.93 -3.44
N ALA A 102 3.59 -21.11 -2.80
CA ALA A 102 3.92 -22.40 -3.45
C ALA A 102 2.77 -23.00 -4.28
N VAL A 103 1.55 -22.46 -4.15
CA VAL A 103 0.37 -22.97 -4.87
C VAL A 103 0.04 -22.01 -6.02
N ARG A 104 0.36 -22.40 -7.26
CA ARG A 104 0.20 -21.56 -8.45
C ARG A 104 -1.24 -21.03 -8.62
N ALA A 105 -2.25 -21.86 -8.32
CA ALA A 105 -3.66 -21.49 -8.43
C ALA A 105 -4.12 -20.38 -7.46
N THR A 106 -3.29 -20.00 -6.50
CA THR A 106 -3.56 -18.91 -5.53
C THR A 106 -2.61 -17.72 -5.70
N ASN A 107 -1.94 -17.63 -6.86
CA ASN A 107 -0.92 -16.63 -7.13
C ASN A 107 -1.20 -15.92 -8.45
N ASP A 108 -1.85 -14.77 -8.38
CA ASP A 108 -2.27 -13.91 -9.48
C ASP A 108 -1.44 -12.63 -9.57
N THR A 109 -0.21 -12.67 -9.04
CA THR A 109 0.69 -11.50 -9.03
C THR A 109 1.24 -11.14 -10.40
N ARG A 110 1.28 -12.09 -11.35
CA ARG A 110 1.90 -11.89 -12.67
C ARG A 110 1.25 -12.70 -13.76
N GLU A 111 1.31 -12.17 -14.98
CA GLU A 111 0.87 -12.84 -16.20
C GLU A 111 2.07 -13.24 -17.07
N ILE A 112 1.84 -14.13 -18.05
CA ILE A 112 2.84 -14.58 -19.01
C ILE A 112 3.15 -13.44 -20.00
N GLY A 113 4.43 -13.24 -20.28
CA GLY A 113 4.91 -12.21 -21.21
C GLY A 113 5.78 -11.15 -20.50
N ASP A 114 6.52 -10.39 -21.31
CA ASP A 114 7.43 -9.36 -20.81
C ASP A 114 6.80 -7.96 -20.81
N ILE A 115 5.88 -7.69 -21.72
CA ILE A 115 5.19 -6.40 -21.86
C ILE A 115 3.69 -6.64 -21.78
N ASN A 116 3.09 -6.34 -20.62
CA ASN A 116 1.71 -6.64 -20.27
C ASN A 116 0.91 -5.43 -19.75
N PRO A 117 0.92 -4.28 -20.43
CA PRO A 117 0.27 -3.07 -19.92
C PRO A 117 -1.25 -3.20 -19.76
N ASN A 118 -1.88 -4.12 -20.51
CA ASN A 118 -3.32 -4.41 -20.48
C ASN A 118 -3.76 -5.26 -19.26
N ILE A 119 -2.81 -5.75 -18.46
CA ILE A 119 -3.12 -6.51 -17.25
C ILE A 119 -3.47 -5.54 -16.12
N ARG A 120 -4.58 -5.84 -15.44
CA ARG A 120 -5.13 -5.05 -14.34
C ARG A 120 -5.19 -5.89 -13.07
N SER A 121 -4.39 -5.53 -12.07
CA SER A 121 -4.31 -6.29 -10.82
C SER A 121 -5.63 -6.32 -10.05
N LEU A 122 -6.45 -5.27 -10.18
CA LEU A 122 -7.71 -5.14 -9.45
C LEU A 122 -8.67 -6.32 -9.69
N ILE A 123 -8.73 -6.82 -10.94
CA ILE A 123 -9.63 -7.91 -11.33
C ILE A 123 -9.30 -9.22 -10.58
N ALA A 124 -8.03 -9.40 -10.21
CA ALA A 124 -7.54 -10.57 -9.47
C ALA A 124 -7.55 -10.34 -7.94
N TYR A 125 -7.95 -9.16 -7.47
CA TYR A 125 -7.92 -8.85 -6.05
C TYR A 125 -8.94 -9.68 -5.26
N ASN A 126 -8.45 -10.47 -4.31
CA ASN A 126 -9.26 -11.24 -3.38
C ASN A 126 -9.53 -10.41 -2.11
N ALA A 127 -10.74 -9.84 -1.99
CA ALA A 127 -11.17 -9.09 -0.82
C ALA A 127 -11.30 -9.96 0.44
N GLU A 128 -11.49 -11.28 0.29
CA GLU A 128 -11.65 -12.25 1.39
C GLU A 128 -10.31 -12.85 1.85
N SER A 129 -9.18 -12.31 1.41
CA SER A 129 -7.85 -12.79 1.79
C SER A 129 -7.64 -12.74 3.31
N LYS A 130 -7.31 -13.88 3.90
CA LYS A 130 -6.93 -13.99 5.32
C LYS A 130 -5.67 -13.21 5.66
N ILE A 131 -4.88 -12.88 4.66
CA ILE A 131 -3.68 -12.06 4.82
C ILE A 131 -4.09 -10.59 4.91
N VAL A 132 -5.01 -10.13 4.06
CA VAL A 132 -5.52 -8.75 4.08
C VAL A 132 -6.17 -8.43 5.43
N GLU A 133 -6.99 -9.31 5.99
CA GLU A 133 -7.60 -9.07 7.32
C GLU A 133 -6.54 -8.88 8.43
N SER A 134 -5.36 -9.48 8.29
CA SER A 134 -4.28 -9.38 9.29
C SER A 134 -3.54 -8.03 9.26
N MET A 135 -3.84 -7.14 8.32
CA MET A 135 -3.28 -5.80 8.24
C MET A 135 -3.94 -4.81 9.21
N ARG A 136 -5.26 -4.96 9.41
CA ARG A 136 -6.09 -4.04 10.18
C ARG A 136 -5.66 -3.86 11.64
N PRO A 137 -5.25 -4.92 12.37
CA PRO A 137 -4.78 -4.81 13.75
C PRO A 137 -3.52 -3.94 13.93
N ASN A 138 -2.83 -3.59 12.84
CA ASN A 138 -1.69 -2.69 12.87
C ASN A 138 -1.98 -1.33 12.22
N GLY A 139 -3.26 -1.04 11.91
CA GLY A 139 -3.67 0.23 11.31
C GLY A 139 -3.43 0.36 9.80
N VAL A 140 -2.98 -0.71 9.11
CA VAL A 140 -2.81 -0.72 7.65
C VAL A 140 -4.18 -1.02 7.03
N LEU A 141 -4.80 0.01 6.45
CA LEU A 141 -6.20 -0.02 6.03
C LEU A 141 -6.40 0.10 4.52
N ILE A 142 -5.37 0.59 3.82
CA ILE A 142 -5.39 0.89 2.38
C ILE A 142 -4.18 0.26 1.73
N GLY A 143 -4.31 -0.20 0.48
CA GLY A 143 -3.18 -0.69 -0.30
C GLY A 143 -3.28 -0.34 -1.78
N GLN A 144 -2.12 -0.16 -2.42
CA GLN A 144 -2.01 -0.14 -3.87
C GLN A 144 -1.64 -1.55 -4.33
N VAL A 145 -2.62 -2.29 -4.83
CA VAL A 145 -2.41 -3.65 -5.36
C VAL A 145 -1.74 -3.57 -6.71
N THR A 146 -0.56 -4.22 -6.82
CA THR A 146 0.37 -4.00 -7.92
C THR A 146 0.76 -5.31 -8.58
N PRO A 147 0.62 -5.42 -9.92
CA PRO A 147 1.08 -6.58 -10.65
C PRO A 147 2.61 -6.66 -10.68
N ARG A 148 3.15 -7.84 -10.91
CA ARG A 148 4.59 -8.14 -10.93
C ARG A 148 5.00 -8.78 -12.26
N GLY A 149 6.30 -8.74 -12.51
CA GLY A 149 6.95 -9.46 -13.62
C GLY A 149 6.94 -8.69 -14.95
N GLY A 150 7.82 -9.13 -15.86
CA GLY A 150 8.03 -8.49 -17.14
C GLY A 150 8.66 -7.10 -17.05
N THR A 151 8.96 -6.51 -18.22
CA THR A 151 9.41 -5.11 -18.32
C THR A 151 8.23 -4.16 -18.03
N VAL A 152 7.03 -4.44 -18.53
CA VAL A 152 5.78 -3.76 -18.16
C VAL A 152 4.87 -4.78 -17.51
N SER A 153 4.62 -4.62 -16.20
CA SER A 153 3.87 -5.59 -15.40
C SER A 153 2.35 -5.48 -15.59
N GLY A 154 1.85 -4.28 -15.84
CA GLY A 154 0.43 -3.96 -15.90
C GLY A 154 0.06 -2.79 -14.99
N THR A 155 -1.22 -2.66 -14.74
CA THR A 155 -1.83 -1.51 -14.06
C THR A 155 -2.22 -1.87 -12.63
N SER A 156 -1.83 -1.03 -11.67
CA SER A 156 -2.24 -1.08 -10.28
C SER A 156 -3.58 -0.40 -10.03
N SER A 157 -4.15 -0.66 -8.86
CA SER A 157 -5.31 0.06 -8.33
C SER A 157 -5.19 0.21 -6.82
N ILE A 158 -5.85 1.22 -6.26
CA ILE A 158 -5.84 1.48 -4.83
C ILE A 158 -7.13 0.93 -4.24
N VAL A 159 -7.00 0.12 -3.18
CA VAL A 159 -8.11 -0.58 -2.53
C VAL A 159 -8.14 -0.35 -1.03
N GLN A 160 -9.33 -0.43 -0.45
CA GLN A 160 -9.54 -0.54 0.99
C GLN A 160 -9.52 -2.01 1.44
N PHE A 161 -9.12 -2.25 2.69
CA PHE A 161 -8.97 -3.61 3.22
C PHE A 161 -10.18 -4.11 4.01
N ASP A 162 -11.38 -3.66 3.64
CA ASP A 162 -12.65 -4.15 4.19
C ASP A 162 -13.78 -4.00 3.15
N ALA A 163 -13.97 -5.00 2.31
CA ALA A 163 -14.86 -4.94 1.16
C ALA A 163 -15.48 -6.31 0.85
N TRP A 164 -16.60 -6.33 0.15
CA TRP A 164 -17.28 -7.56 -0.28
C TRP A 164 -16.59 -8.22 -1.48
N ASN A 165 -16.08 -7.43 -2.39
CA ASN A 165 -15.44 -7.85 -3.63
C ASN A 165 -14.46 -6.78 -4.10
N TRP A 166 -13.84 -6.97 -5.26
CA TRP A 166 -12.86 -6.04 -5.81
C TRP A 166 -13.49 -4.69 -6.25
N GLU A 167 -14.76 -4.68 -6.71
CA GLU A 167 -15.47 -3.45 -7.05
C GLU A 167 -15.71 -2.57 -5.83
N ASP A 168 -16.17 -3.18 -4.73
CA ASP A 168 -16.41 -2.50 -3.46
C ASP A 168 -15.10 -2.06 -2.77
N ALA A 169 -14.01 -2.80 -3.01
CA ALA A 169 -12.69 -2.45 -2.49
C ALA A 169 -12.06 -1.24 -3.17
N ALA A 170 -12.42 -0.96 -4.42
CA ALA A 170 -11.73 0.00 -5.26
C ALA A 170 -11.94 1.45 -4.80
N LEU A 171 -10.86 2.14 -4.43
CA LEU A 171 -10.83 3.57 -4.12
C LEU A 171 -10.39 4.41 -5.32
N LYS A 172 -9.41 3.90 -6.09
CA LYS A 172 -8.94 4.47 -7.35
C LYS A 172 -8.56 3.35 -8.29
N VAL A 173 -9.32 3.23 -9.36
CA VAL A 173 -9.14 2.19 -10.39
C VAL A 173 -8.02 2.61 -11.34
N ASP A 174 -7.14 1.66 -11.69
CA ASP A 174 -6.10 1.83 -12.72
C ASP A 174 -5.23 3.09 -12.50
N ASP A 175 -4.75 3.28 -11.26
CA ASP A 175 -4.05 4.48 -10.82
C ASP A 175 -2.70 4.69 -11.53
N GLY A 176 -2.05 3.62 -12.00
CA GLY A 176 -0.81 3.75 -12.73
C GLY A 176 -0.25 2.45 -13.30
N MET A 177 0.65 2.63 -14.26
CA MET A 177 1.37 1.58 -14.97
C MET A 177 2.69 1.27 -14.27
N HIS A 178 3.00 0.00 -14.05
CA HIS A 178 4.23 -0.45 -13.44
C HIS A 178 5.23 -0.96 -14.47
N MET A 179 6.43 -0.37 -14.46
CA MET A 179 7.56 -0.72 -15.32
C MET A 179 8.77 -1.12 -14.47
N ASN A 180 9.31 -2.30 -14.72
CA ASN A 180 10.58 -2.74 -14.15
C ASN A 180 11.71 -2.24 -15.06
N TRP A 181 12.46 -1.24 -14.60
CA TRP A 181 13.59 -0.72 -15.36
C TRP A 181 14.69 -1.78 -15.49
N PRO A 182 15.30 -1.93 -16.66
CA PRO A 182 16.39 -2.90 -16.82
C PRO A 182 17.51 -2.69 -15.80
N ASN A 183 18.02 -3.78 -15.24
CA ASN A 183 19.16 -3.69 -14.32
C ASN A 183 20.44 -3.32 -15.08
N THR A 184 21.21 -2.37 -14.55
CA THR A 184 22.50 -1.96 -15.10
C THR A 184 23.61 -3.00 -14.85
N PHE A 185 23.43 -3.81 -13.79
CA PHE A 185 24.33 -4.89 -13.41
C PHE A 185 23.57 -6.21 -13.28
N THR A 186 24.28 -7.30 -13.46
CA THR A 186 23.81 -8.68 -13.21
C THR A 186 24.69 -9.34 -12.17
N ARG A 187 24.14 -10.32 -11.46
CA ARG A 187 24.89 -11.23 -10.58
C ARG A 187 24.77 -12.64 -11.11
N GLY A 188 25.86 -13.41 -11.04
CA GLY A 188 25.82 -14.85 -11.32
C GLY A 188 24.99 -15.58 -10.24
N ARG A 189 24.44 -16.70 -10.64
CA ARG A 189 23.63 -17.59 -9.78
C ARG A 189 24.56 -18.52 -9.00
N TRP A 190 24.97 -18.08 -7.82
CA TRP A 190 25.93 -18.81 -6.97
C TRP A 190 25.48 -20.29 -6.72
N TRP A 191 24.17 -20.52 -6.64
CA TRP A 191 23.62 -21.89 -6.50
C TRP A 191 23.78 -22.79 -7.73
N LEU A 192 24.20 -22.22 -8.86
CA LEU A 192 24.61 -22.93 -10.08
C LEU A 192 26.13 -22.91 -10.27
N GLY A 193 26.91 -22.45 -9.27
CA GLY A 193 28.37 -22.33 -9.35
C GLY A 193 28.86 -21.16 -10.18
N GLU A 194 27.97 -20.19 -10.55
CA GLU A 194 28.39 -18.97 -11.24
C GLU A 194 29.00 -17.99 -10.22
N ASP A 195 29.94 -17.15 -10.67
CA ASP A 195 30.53 -16.10 -9.86
C ASP A 195 29.48 -15.09 -9.40
N PRO A 196 29.23 -14.90 -8.07
CA PRO A 196 28.19 -14.03 -7.54
C PRO A 196 28.54 -12.55 -7.65
N GLY A 197 29.73 -12.18 -8.14
CA GLY A 197 30.16 -10.80 -8.31
C GLY A 197 29.24 -10.00 -9.24
N LEU A 198 29.20 -8.68 -9.03
CA LEU A 198 28.49 -7.77 -9.93
C LEU A 198 29.22 -7.64 -11.25
N LYS A 199 28.53 -7.84 -12.36
CA LYS A 199 29.04 -7.65 -13.74
C LYS A 199 28.13 -6.67 -14.48
N PRO A 200 28.68 -5.79 -15.35
CA PRO A 200 27.86 -4.96 -16.22
C PRO A 200 26.88 -5.80 -17.04
N ASN A 201 25.65 -5.34 -17.15
CA ASN A 201 24.63 -5.99 -17.97
C ASN A 201 24.82 -5.61 -19.45
N ASN A 202 25.41 -6.47 -20.24
CA ASN A 202 25.66 -6.25 -21.67
C ASN A 202 24.35 -6.08 -22.49
N ASN A 203 23.21 -6.52 -21.96
CA ASN A 203 21.90 -6.36 -22.61
C ASN A 203 21.17 -5.09 -22.15
N TYR A 204 21.75 -4.27 -21.25
CA TYR A 204 21.08 -3.09 -20.70
C TYR A 204 20.52 -2.18 -21.79
N GLY A 205 21.38 -1.73 -22.72
CA GLY A 205 20.97 -0.84 -23.81
C GLY A 205 19.91 -1.44 -24.73
N LYS A 206 20.01 -2.74 -25.03
CA LYS A 206 19.02 -3.46 -25.83
C LYS A 206 17.65 -3.50 -25.13
N ASN A 207 17.64 -3.75 -23.83
CA ASN A 207 16.39 -3.83 -23.05
C ASN A 207 15.73 -2.46 -22.91
N VAL A 208 16.53 -1.40 -22.68
CA VAL A 208 16.01 -0.02 -22.66
C VAL A 208 15.44 0.35 -24.02
N ALA A 209 16.14 0.03 -25.13
CA ALA A 209 15.68 0.31 -26.48
C ALA A 209 14.36 -0.42 -26.80
N ALA A 210 14.17 -1.64 -26.31
CA ALA A 210 12.92 -2.40 -26.50
C ALA A 210 11.74 -1.73 -25.78
N ALA A 211 11.93 -1.27 -24.53
CA ALA A 211 10.92 -0.51 -23.80
C ALA A 211 10.59 0.83 -24.51
N ASP A 212 11.63 1.53 -24.96
CA ASP A 212 11.52 2.79 -25.69
C ASP A 212 10.71 2.63 -26.98
N MET A 213 11.01 1.60 -27.76
CA MET A 213 10.29 1.29 -29.01
C MET A 213 8.82 0.98 -28.72
N PHE A 214 8.52 0.14 -27.72
CA PHE A 214 7.14 -0.20 -27.36
C PHE A 214 6.31 1.04 -26.98
N VAL A 215 6.88 1.96 -26.19
CA VAL A 215 6.17 3.19 -25.79
C VAL A 215 5.97 4.12 -26.98
N ALA A 216 6.97 4.24 -27.88
CA ALA A 216 6.85 5.04 -29.10
C ALA A 216 5.78 4.48 -30.06
N GLU A 217 5.75 3.16 -30.26
CA GLU A 217 4.73 2.47 -31.06
C GLU A 217 3.33 2.65 -30.46
N SER A 218 3.19 2.54 -29.13
CA SER A 218 1.93 2.78 -28.44
C SER A 218 1.41 4.20 -28.69
N LYS A 219 2.31 5.19 -28.61
CA LYS A 219 1.96 6.60 -28.86
C LYS A 219 1.54 6.83 -30.32
N ALA A 220 2.26 6.24 -31.28
CA ALA A 220 1.92 6.31 -32.70
C ALA A 220 0.55 5.66 -32.96
N TYR A 221 0.30 4.48 -32.41
CA TYR A 221 -0.99 3.79 -32.50
C TYR A 221 -2.14 4.65 -31.95
N LEU A 222 -1.96 5.25 -30.79
CA LEU A 222 -2.99 6.07 -30.13
C LEU A 222 -3.29 7.36 -30.88
N SER A 223 -2.34 7.85 -31.69
CA SER A 223 -2.51 9.03 -32.56
C SER A 223 -3.08 8.69 -33.92
N GLY A 224 -3.15 7.40 -34.29
CA GLY A 224 -3.63 6.92 -35.57
C GLY A 224 -5.14 6.60 -35.61
N ASP A 225 -5.58 5.97 -36.71
CA ASP A 225 -6.99 5.61 -36.94
C ASP A 225 -7.50 4.38 -36.16
N ARG A 226 -6.61 3.64 -35.49
CA ARG A 226 -6.89 2.47 -34.66
C ARG A 226 -7.78 1.39 -35.32
N LYS A 227 -7.69 1.21 -36.60
CA LYS A 227 -8.50 0.24 -37.35
C LYS A 227 -8.41 -1.18 -36.80
N THR A 228 -7.20 -1.57 -36.38
CA THR A 228 -6.96 -2.85 -35.71
C THR A 228 -6.74 -2.61 -34.22
N LYS A 229 -7.65 -3.13 -33.39
CA LYS A 229 -7.57 -2.95 -31.94
C LYS A 229 -6.37 -3.71 -31.36
N ASN A 230 -5.51 -2.99 -30.64
CA ASN A 230 -4.39 -3.55 -29.87
C ASN A 230 -4.54 -3.18 -28.39
N LEU A 231 -4.96 -4.16 -27.56
CA LEU A 231 -5.24 -3.95 -26.15
C LEU A 231 -4.01 -3.47 -25.36
N LYS A 232 -2.80 -3.87 -25.77
CA LYS A 232 -1.56 -3.43 -25.10
C LYS A 232 -1.30 -1.95 -25.34
N TYR A 233 -1.49 -1.49 -26.57
CA TYR A 233 -1.31 -0.07 -26.89
C TYR A 233 -2.45 0.80 -26.33
N GLU A 234 -3.70 0.30 -26.36
CA GLU A 234 -4.84 0.99 -25.73
C GLU A 234 -4.59 1.26 -24.23
N ALA A 235 -4.03 0.28 -23.51
CA ALA A 235 -3.76 0.39 -22.07
C ALA A 235 -2.73 1.47 -21.72
N MET A 236 -1.92 1.91 -22.70
CA MET A 236 -0.91 2.96 -22.48
C MET A 236 -1.50 4.40 -22.55
N ALA A 237 -2.77 4.55 -22.95
CA ALA A 237 -3.39 5.86 -23.16
C ALA A 237 -3.33 6.76 -21.91
N GLY A 238 -3.54 6.19 -20.73
CA GLY A 238 -3.54 6.93 -19.47
C GLY A 238 -2.21 7.61 -19.12
N LEU A 239 -1.08 7.06 -19.60
CA LEU A 239 0.24 7.66 -19.40
C LEU A 239 0.43 8.95 -20.24
N PHE A 240 -0.21 9.02 -21.41
CA PHE A 240 -0.05 10.15 -22.33
C PHE A 240 -1.08 11.27 -22.13
N ASN A 241 -2.22 10.96 -21.48
CA ASN A 241 -3.24 11.95 -21.16
C ASN A 241 -3.20 12.41 -19.69
N GLY A 242 -2.21 11.94 -18.90
CA GLY A 242 -2.02 12.31 -17.51
C GLY A 242 -2.97 11.65 -16.50
N SER A 243 -3.89 10.77 -16.93
CA SER A 243 -4.82 10.08 -16.01
C SER A 243 -4.17 8.95 -15.21
N GLN A 244 -3.03 8.42 -15.67
CA GLN A 244 -2.24 7.40 -15.00
C GLN A 244 -0.82 7.86 -14.74
N LYS A 245 -0.24 7.37 -13.65
CA LYS A 245 1.16 7.59 -13.29
C LYS A 245 2.02 6.42 -13.78
N LEU A 246 3.26 6.69 -14.19
CA LEU A 246 4.26 5.66 -14.44
C LEU A 246 5.03 5.37 -13.14
N TYR A 247 4.91 4.17 -12.60
CA TYR A 247 5.69 3.68 -11.48
C TYR A 247 6.88 2.89 -11.98
N VAL A 248 8.10 3.43 -11.82
CA VAL A 248 9.33 2.80 -12.30
C VAL A 248 10.07 2.12 -11.16
N HIS A 249 10.14 0.80 -11.23
CA HIS A 249 10.89 -0.03 -10.27
C HIS A 249 12.37 0.00 -10.65
N VAL A 250 13.17 0.76 -9.91
CA VAL A 250 14.60 0.96 -10.17
C VAL A 250 15.34 1.31 -8.90
N ASN A 251 16.58 0.83 -8.75
CA ASN A 251 17.36 1.00 -7.52
C ASN A 251 18.69 1.74 -7.72
N ASP A 252 19.33 1.62 -8.87
CA ASP A 252 20.65 2.20 -9.12
C ASP A 252 20.57 3.61 -9.74
N GLU A 253 21.59 4.40 -9.49
CA GLU A 253 21.69 5.79 -9.93
C GLU A 253 21.51 5.95 -11.44
N LYS A 254 22.23 5.13 -12.24
CA LYS A 254 22.17 5.20 -13.69
C LYS A 254 20.76 4.88 -14.20
N GLY A 255 20.16 3.81 -13.69
CA GLY A 255 18.79 3.43 -14.07
C GLY A 255 17.76 4.51 -13.74
N ILE A 256 17.91 5.20 -12.59
CA ILE A 256 17.03 6.32 -12.22
C ILE A 256 17.17 7.48 -13.20
N ARG A 257 18.42 7.86 -13.55
CA ARG A 257 18.69 8.93 -14.54
C ARG A 257 18.08 8.61 -15.90
N ASP A 258 18.35 7.40 -16.40
CA ASP A 258 17.85 6.94 -17.70
C ASP A 258 16.30 6.87 -17.73
N ALA A 259 15.67 6.46 -16.61
CA ALA A 259 14.21 6.47 -16.47
C ALA A 259 13.60 7.89 -16.48
N ILE A 260 14.31 8.87 -15.90
CA ILE A 260 13.88 10.27 -15.92
C ILE A 260 13.98 10.85 -17.35
N GLU A 261 15.05 10.52 -18.08
CA GLU A 261 15.20 10.90 -19.50
C GLU A 261 14.10 10.27 -20.36
N PHE A 262 13.83 8.97 -20.14
CA PHE A 262 12.75 8.25 -20.81
C PHE A 262 11.37 8.91 -20.59
N LYS A 263 11.05 9.31 -19.35
CA LYS A 263 9.84 10.09 -19.05
C LYS A 263 9.75 11.35 -19.92
N GLY A 264 10.86 12.12 -19.97
CA GLY A 264 10.92 13.35 -20.77
C GLY A 264 10.77 13.11 -22.26
N LYS A 265 11.50 12.11 -22.80
CA LYS A 265 11.46 11.71 -24.21
C LYS A 265 10.06 11.37 -24.71
N HIS A 266 9.31 10.63 -23.90
CA HIS A 266 7.97 10.18 -24.29
C HIS A 266 6.85 11.16 -23.88
N GLY A 267 7.16 12.24 -23.16
CA GLY A 267 6.18 13.22 -22.69
C GLY A 267 5.22 12.63 -21.65
N ILE A 268 5.69 11.72 -20.80
CA ILE A 268 4.91 11.16 -19.70
C ILE A 268 4.85 12.22 -18.59
N GLU A 269 3.64 12.59 -18.17
CA GLU A 269 3.46 13.70 -17.25
C GLU A 269 3.82 13.32 -15.80
N HIS A 270 3.31 12.19 -15.33
CA HIS A 270 3.43 11.78 -13.93
C HIS A 270 4.29 10.51 -13.79
N MET A 271 5.29 10.55 -12.91
CA MET A 271 6.14 9.41 -12.60
C MET A 271 6.44 9.34 -11.10
N ALA A 272 6.62 8.14 -10.59
CA ALA A 272 7.23 7.88 -9.29
C ALA A 272 8.28 6.78 -9.41
N ILE A 273 9.33 6.86 -8.61
CA ILE A 273 10.32 5.80 -8.45
C ILE A 273 9.84 4.84 -7.36
N VAL A 274 9.96 3.54 -7.62
CA VAL A 274 9.70 2.48 -6.66
C VAL A 274 11.01 1.75 -6.35
N GLY A 275 11.34 1.65 -5.07
CA GLY A 275 12.63 1.14 -4.61
C GLY A 275 13.62 2.26 -4.33
N GLY A 276 14.28 2.76 -5.36
CA GLY A 276 15.13 3.97 -5.28
C GLY A 276 16.32 3.89 -4.33
N TYR A 277 16.98 2.73 -4.19
CA TYR A 277 18.07 2.53 -3.21
C TYR A 277 19.20 3.56 -3.33
N GLN A 278 19.53 4.01 -4.54
CA GLN A 278 20.51 5.06 -4.79
C GLN A 278 19.91 6.42 -5.15
N ALA A 279 18.62 6.62 -4.91
CA ALA A 279 17.90 7.86 -5.23
C ALA A 279 18.51 9.10 -4.55
N VAL A 280 19.15 8.93 -3.39
CA VAL A 280 19.89 10.02 -2.69
C VAL A 280 20.97 10.67 -3.57
N LYS A 281 21.52 9.96 -4.56
CA LYS A 281 22.53 10.48 -5.48
C LYS A 281 21.96 11.37 -6.60
N VAL A 282 20.64 11.42 -6.75
CA VAL A 282 19.94 12.10 -7.86
C VAL A 282 18.80 13.00 -7.40
N THR A 283 18.83 13.46 -6.17
CA THR A 283 17.76 14.25 -5.54
C THR A 283 17.38 15.51 -6.30
N ASP A 284 18.38 16.20 -6.91
CA ASP A 284 18.10 17.41 -7.69
C ASP A 284 17.29 17.12 -8.96
N LEU A 285 17.55 15.99 -9.62
CA LEU A 285 16.76 15.55 -10.77
C LEU A 285 15.33 15.17 -10.34
N LEU A 286 15.18 14.44 -9.23
CA LEU A 286 13.88 14.06 -8.69
C LEU A 286 13.03 15.30 -8.37
N LYS A 287 13.60 16.29 -7.69
CA LYS A 287 12.92 17.56 -7.40
C LYS A 287 12.58 18.35 -8.66
N LYS A 288 13.55 18.50 -9.57
CA LYS A 288 13.38 19.23 -10.83
C LYS A 288 12.19 18.69 -11.64
N HIS A 289 11.98 17.38 -11.63
CA HIS A 289 10.94 16.71 -12.40
C HIS A 289 9.69 16.34 -11.56
N ASN A 290 9.62 16.80 -10.29
CA ASN A 290 8.54 16.51 -9.35
C ASN A 290 8.23 15.01 -9.22
N ILE A 291 9.28 14.20 -9.01
CA ILE A 291 9.21 12.74 -8.93
C ILE A 291 9.33 12.32 -7.47
N GLY A 292 8.26 11.71 -6.95
CA GLY A 292 8.27 11.09 -5.63
C GLY A 292 8.94 9.72 -5.63
N VAL A 293 9.38 9.29 -4.46
CA VAL A 293 10.03 7.99 -4.25
C VAL A 293 9.21 7.16 -3.26
N LEU A 294 8.74 6.00 -3.68
CA LEU A 294 8.29 4.94 -2.78
C LEU A 294 9.52 4.13 -2.37
N ALA A 295 10.11 4.55 -1.26
CA ALA A 295 11.38 4.03 -0.79
C ALA A 295 11.22 2.57 -0.34
N GLN A 296 12.17 1.72 -0.75
CA GLN A 296 12.12 0.29 -0.47
C GLN A 296 12.14 -0.01 1.03
N ARG A 297 11.70 -1.24 1.36
CA ARG A 297 11.67 -1.77 2.73
C ARG A 297 12.88 -1.33 3.57
N VAL A 298 12.60 -0.79 4.75
CA VAL A 298 13.60 -0.34 5.73
C VAL A 298 14.26 -1.53 6.44
N HIS A 299 13.45 -2.50 6.90
CA HIS A 299 13.95 -3.68 7.63
C HIS A 299 14.62 -4.68 6.68
N ARG A 300 15.87 -4.37 6.34
CA ARG A 300 16.73 -5.18 5.47
C ARG A 300 18.21 -4.91 5.74
N THR A 301 19.09 -5.77 5.22
CA THR A 301 20.52 -5.52 5.16
C THR A 301 20.87 -4.62 3.97
N PRO A 302 22.02 -3.93 3.98
CA PRO A 302 22.52 -3.21 2.82
C PRO A 302 22.65 -4.08 1.57
N ASN A 303 22.55 -3.45 0.39
CA ASN A 303 22.69 -4.16 -0.90
C ASN A 303 24.13 -4.54 -1.23
N SER A 304 25.09 -3.91 -0.58
CA SER A 304 26.53 -4.03 -0.87
C SER A 304 27.34 -3.80 0.42
N ASP A 305 28.48 -4.47 0.52
CA ASP A 305 29.36 -4.45 1.70
C ASP A 305 30.08 -3.10 1.91
N ASP A 306 30.08 -2.23 0.89
CA ASP A 306 30.63 -0.87 0.94
C ASP A 306 29.64 0.18 1.44
N HIS A 307 28.40 -0.21 1.73
CA HIS A 307 27.40 0.67 2.32
C HIS A 307 27.41 0.56 3.85
N ASP A 308 27.13 1.68 4.53
CA ASP A 308 26.89 1.68 5.98
C ASP A 308 25.84 0.64 6.33
N TYR A 309 26.07 -0.11 7.41
CA TYR A 309 25.17 -1.18 7.86
C TYR A 309 23.75 -0.70 8.11
N ASP A 310 23.56 0.56 8.47
CA ASP A 310 22.29 1.20 8.79
C ASP A 310 21.74 2.09 7.65
N TYR A 311 22.40 2.09 6.48
CA TYR A 311 21.93 2.85 5.32
C TYR A 311 20.47 2.61 4.95
N PRO A 312 19.96 1.35 4.96
CA PRO A 312 18.52 1.12 4.70
C PRO A 312 17.59 1.81 5.70
N TYR A 313 18.02 2.03 6.92
CA TYR A 313 17.24 2.67 7.99
C TYR A 313 17.24 4.20 7.86
N LYS A 314 18.28 4.77 7.26
CA LYS A 314 18.51 6.20 7.06
C LYS A 314 18.05 6.72 5.70
N MET A 315 17.94 5.86 4.69
CA MET A 315 17.75 6.26 3.29
C MET A 315 16.52 7.16 3.10
N ALA A 316 15.40 6.82 3.70
CA ALA A 316 14.18 7.64 3.59
C ALA A 316 14.38 9.03 4.21
N LYS A 317 15.03 9.12 5.38
CA LYS A 317 15.40 10.39 6.01
C LYS A 317 16.30 11.24 5.11
N LEU A 318 17.36 10.64 4.56
CA LEU A 318 18.30 11.34 3.67
C LEU A 318 17.58 11.95 2.45
N LEU A 319 16.58 11.26 1.90
CA LEU A 319 15.74 11.78 0.82
C LEU A 319 14.84 12.93 1.29
N VAL A 320 14.17 12.78 2.43
CA VAL A 320 13.31 13.81 3.03
C VAL A 320 14.10 15.08 3.32
N ASP A 321 15.28 14.97 3.89
CA ASP A 321 16.16 16.11 4.22
C ASP A 321 16.55 16.93 2.99
N THR A 322 16.54 16.34 1.79
CA THR A 322 16.76 17.06 0.52
C THR A 322 15.49 17.66 -0.09
N GLY A 323 14.33 17.45 0.52
CA GLY A 323 13.03 17.93 0.04
C GLY A 323 12.38 17.04 -1.04
N VAL A 324 12.82 15.81 -1.22
CA VAL A 324 12.16 14.83 -2.08
C VAL A 324 10.89 14.32 -1.38
N LEU A 325 9.79 14.17 -2.12
CA LEU A 325 8.56 13.54 -1.61
C LEU A 325 8.79 12.03 -1.48
N VAL A 326 8.71 11.51 -0.25
CA VAL A 326 9.02 10.10 0.05
C VAL A 326 7.81 9.42 0.71
N GLY A 327 7.46 8.24 0.21
CA GLY A 327 6.63 7.25 0.88
C GLY A 327 7.44 5.98 1.16
N LEU A 328 6.98 5.11 2.06
CA LEU A 328 7.59 3.81 2.31
C LEU A 328 6.78 2.69 1.65
N GLU A 329 7.47 1.75 1.02
CA GLU A 329 6.90 0.51 0.52
C GLU A 329 7.53 -0.72 1.20
N ASN A 330 6.91 -1.89 1.09
CA ASN A 330 7.37 -3.08 1.78
C ASN A 330 7.62 -4.28 0.86
N SER A 331 7.84 -4.05 -0.43
CA SER A 331 8.06 -5.15 -1.38
C SER A 331 9.31 -5.97 -1.08
N GLY A 332 9.39 -7.15 -1.66
CA GLY A 332 10.50 -8.09 -1.50
C GLY A 332 10.08 -9.42 -0.86
N GLY A 333 11.04 -10.18 -0.35
CA GLY A 333 10.77 -11.47 0.26
C GLY A 333 9.80 -11.37 1.44
N MET A 334 8.80 -12.28 1.51
CA MET A 334 7.77 -12.30 2.57
C MET A 334 6.95 -11.00 2.68
N GLU A 335 6.82 -10.22 1.60
CA GLU A 335 6.11 -8.93 1.57
C GLU A 335 4.75 -9.01 2.26
N ARG A 336 3.91 -9.97 1.88
CA ARG A 336 2.54 -10.10 2.40
C ARG A 336 2.47 -10.30 3.92
N ALA A 337 3.40 -11.08 4.46
CA ALA A 337 3.48 -11.30 5.90
C ALA A 337 4.00 -10.06 6.64
N ASN A 338 4.85 -9.27 6.00
CA ASN A 338 5.53 -8.13 6.60
C ASN A 338 4.83 -6.78 6.33
N ALA A 339 3.86 -6.69 5.41
CA ALA A 339 3.16 -5.45 5.11
C ALA A 339 2.48 -4.81 6.34
N ARG A 340 1.98 -5.63 7.27
CA ARG A 340 1.46 -5.18 8.57
C ARG A 340 2.49 -4.46 9.45
N ASN A 341 3.79 -4.62 9.18
CA ASN A 341 4.88 -4.00 9.94
C ASN A 341 5.29 -2.63 9.36
N LEU A 342 4.57 -2.13 8.37
CA LEU A 342 4.86 -0.83 7.74
C LEU A 342 4.96 0.33 8.77
N PRO A 343 4.09 0.44 9.80
CA PRO A 343 4.25 1.46 10.84
C PRO A 343 5.59 1.35 11.58
N PHE A 344 6.07 0.14 11.84
CA PHE A 344 7.33 -0.09 12.56
C PHE A 344 8.56 0.20 11.71
N GLN A 345 8.42 0.15 10.38
CA GLN A 345 9.45 0.61 9.46
C GLN A 345 9.58 2.14 9.52
N ALA A 346 8.45 2.87 9.55
CA ALA A 346 8.46 4.32 9.77
C ALA A 346 9.05 4.66 11.15
N GLY A 347 8.71 3.92 12.20
CA GLY A 347 9.31 4.04 13.53
C GLY A 347 10.83 3.84 13.53
N THR A 348 11.34 2.91 12.72
CA THR A 348 12.79 2.70 12.56
C THR A 348 13.46 3.91 11.88
N VAL A 349 12.83 4.50 10.88
CA VAL A 349 13.34 5.75 10.26
C VAL A 349 13.37 6.88 11.28
N ALA A 350 12.34 7.00 12.13
CA ALA A 350 12.30 7.96 13.23
C ALA A 350 13.45 7.73 14.23
N ALA A 351 13.70 6.47 14.62
CA ALA A 351 14.81 6.11 15.50
C ALA A 351 16.19 6.46 14.92
N HIS A 352 16.29 6.61 13.58
CA HIS A 352 17.49 7.05 12.87
C HIS A 352 17.48 8.55 12.52
N GLY A 353 16.68 9.34 13.25
CA GLY A 353 16.78 10.80 13.30
C GLY A 353 15.80 11.58 12.43
N LEU A 354 14.77 10.93 11.86
CA LEU A 354 13.62 11.66 11.31
C LEU A 354 12.64 12.01 12.44
N ASP A 355 12.03 13.19 12.39
CA ASP A 355 10.94 13.51 13.31
C ASP A 355 9.80 12.48 13.22
N LYS A 356 9.10 12.20 14.32
CA LYS A 356 8.05 11.16 14.35
C LYS A 356 6.86 11.48 13.46
N GLU A 357 6.43 12.73 13.44
CA GLU A 357 5.31 13.15 12.58
C GLU A 357 5.73 13.12 11.09
N GLU A 358 6.97 13.50 10.79
CA GLU A 358 7.52 13.33 9.44
C GLU A 358 7.63 11.84 9.05
N ALA A 359 8.00 10.96 9.97
CA ALA A 359 8.01 9.51 9.72
C ALA A 359 6.59 8.94 9.49
N LEU A 360 5.58 9.45 10.21
CA LEU A 360 4.18 9.11 9.98
C LEU A 360 3.73 9.51 8.57
N LYS A 361 4.15 10.65 8.07
CA LYS A 361 3.82 11.11 6.71
C LYS A 361 4.31 10.14 5.63
N LEU A 362 5.40 9.42 5.86
CA LEU A 362 5.95 8.45 4.91
C LEU A 362 4.97 7.30 4.59
N ILE A 363 4.07 6.99 5.50
CA ILE A 363 3.11 5.88 5.39
C ILE A 363 1.65 6.36 5.34
N THR A 364 1.43 7.68 5.31
CA THR A 364 0.11 8.31 5.28
C THR A 364 0.06 9.40 4.19
N SER A 365 0.21 10.67 4.53
CA SER A 365 -0.02 11.79 3.61
C SER A 365 0.96 11.85 2.43
N ASN A 366 2.24 11.55 2.62
CA ASN A 366 3.20 11.55 1.51
C ASN A 366 2.91 10.41 0.53
N THR A 367 2.62 9.21 1.07
CA THR A 367 2.19 8.08 0.24
C THR A 367 0.89 8.41 -0.50
N ALA A 368 -0.10 9.03 0.17
CA ALA A 368 -1.34 9.47 -0.47
C ALA A 368 -1.07 10.45 -1.64
N LYS A 369 -0.16 11.42 -1.47
CA LYS A 369 0.26 12.36 -2.52
C LYS A 369 0.94 11.66 -3.70
N ILE A 370 1.85 10.71 -3.43
CA ILE A 370 2.50 9.94 -4.49
C ILE A 370 1.47 9.14 -5.28
N LEU A 371 0.47 8.57 -4.61
CA LEU A 371 -0.60 7.79 -5.24
C LEU A 371 -1.70 8.68 -5.87
N GLY A 372 -1.76 9.97 -5.55
CA GLY A 372 -2.79 10.90 -6.03
C GLY A 372 -4.17 10.58 -5.46
N ILE A 373 -4.24 10.38 -4.14
CA ILE A 373 -5.45 10.18 -3.33
C ILE A 373 -5.47 11.06 -2.09
N ASP A 374 -4.60 12.06 -2.05
CA ASP A 374 -4.45 12.96 -0.91
C ASP A 374 -5.59 13.98 -0.77
N ASP A 375 -6.44 14.11 -1.76
CA ASP A 375 -7.73 14.80 -1.66
C ASP A 375 -8.72 14.11 -0.71
N ARG A 376 -8.60 12.79 -0.56
CA ARG A 376 -9.51 11.96 0.23
C ARG A 376 -8.89 11.34 1.48
N LEU A 377 -7.60 10.98 1.45
CA LEU A 377 -6.94 10.12 2.44
C LEU A 377 -5.60 10.70 2.90
N GLY A 378 -4.98 10.05 3.88
CA GLY A 378 -3.64 10.34 4.37
C GLY A 378 -3.55 11.34 5.51
N THR A 379 -4.63 12.06 5.85
CA THR A 379 -4.69 12.96 7.02
C THR A 379 -6.06 12.91 7.70
N LEU A 380 -6.12 13.42 8.95
CA LEU A 380 -7.37 13.54 9.72
C LEU A 380 -8.07 14.90 9.50
N GLU A 381 -7.88 15.52 8.35
CA GLU A 381 -8.46 16.82 8.04
C GLU A 381 -9.96 16.73 7.70
N GLN A 382 -10.68 17.79 8.01
CA GLN A 382 -12.11 17.89 7.68
C GLN A 382 -12.37 17.71 6.18
N GLY A 383 -13.42 16.97 5.84
CA GLY A 383 -13.85 16.66 4.46
C GLY A 383 -13.23 15.40 3.88
N LYS A 384 -12.15 14.87 4.46
CA LYS A 384 -11.54 13.59 4.03
C LYS A 384 -12.35 12.39 4.47
N ASP A 385 -12.09 11.26 3.84
CA ASP A 385 -12.72 10.00 4.19
C ASP A 385 -12.36 9.62 5.63
N ALA A 386 -13.34 9.22 6.42
CA ALA A 386 -13.15 8.80 7.80
C ALA A 386 -12.48 7.42 7.87
N THR A 387 -11.20 7.38 7.43
CA THR A 387 -10.34 6.19 7.44
C THR A 387 -9.19 6.44 8.40
N LEU A 388 -9.32 5.86 9.60
CA LEU A 388 -8.46 6.13 10.74
C LEU A 388 -8.47 4.96 11.73
N PHE A 389 -7.54 4.97 12.68
CA PHE A 389 -7.53 3.99 13.77
C PHE A 389 -7.12 4.62 15.11
N VAL A 390 -7.52 3.96 16.19
CA VAL A 390 -7.20 4.31 17.58
C VAL A 390 -6.25 3.26 18.14
N SER A 391 -5.09 3.69 18.66
CA SER A 391 -4.10 2.84 19.30
C SER A 391 -3.96 3.22 20.79
N GLU A 392 -3.67 2.23 21.65
CA GLU A 392 -3.36 2.48 23.08
C GLU A 392 -2.13 3.38 23.25
N GLY A 393 -1.18 3.33 22.33
CA GLY A 393 0.04 4.13 22.36
C GLY A 393 0.56 4.46 20.97
N ASP A 394 1.85 4.79 20.90
CA ASP A 394 2.53 5.17 19.67
C ASP A 394 2.41 4.06 18.61
N ALA A 395 1.77 4.37 17.49
CA ALA A 395 1.57 3.41 16.39
C ALA A 395 2.87 3.04 15.67
N LEU A 396 3.91 3.85 15.77
CA LEU A 396 5.21 3.58 15.17
C LEU A 396 6.10 2.67 16.01
N ASP A 397 5.72 2.40 17.27
CA ASP A 397 6.41 1.48 18.17
C ASP A 397 5.63 0.15 18.27
N MET A 398 6.25 -0.97 17.88
CA MET A 398 5.62 -2.30 17.90
C MET A 398 5.17 -2.77 19.30
N ARG A 399 5.71 -2.18 20.37
CA ARG A 399 5.36 -2.53 21.77
C ARG A 399 4.08 -1.85 22.22
N THR A 400 3.74 -0.70 21.63
CA THR A 400 2.63 0.15 22.07
C THR A 400 1.52 0.32 21.02
N ASN A 401 1.76 -0.10 19.77
CA ASN A 401 0.74 -0.13 18.73
C ASN A 401 -0.27 -1.25 19.00
N ILE A 402 -1.22 -0.98 19.88
CA ILE A 402 -2.35 -1.86 20.19
C ILE A 402 -3.61 -1.18 19.67
N VAL A 403 -4.02 -1.52 18.46
CA VAL A 403 -5.20 -0.92 17.83
C VAL A 403 -6.46 -1.41 18.53
N THR A 404 -7.28 -0.47 19.01
CA THR A 404 -8.54 -0.76 19.71
C THR A 404 -9.77 -0.53 18.83
N HIS A 405 -9.71 0.43 17.91
CA HIS A 405 -10.74 0.72 16.93
C HIS A 405 -10.07 1.06 15.59
N ALA A 406 -10.68 0.66 14.51
CA ALA A 406 -10.29 1.07 13.17
C ALA A 406 -11.55 1.36 12.33
N PHE A 407 -11.44 2.34 11.45
CA PHE A 407 -12.55 2.80 10.61
C PHE A 407 -12.08 2.94 9.16
N ILE A 408 -12.93 2.53 8.24
CA ILE A 408 -12.81 2.83 6.81
C ILE A 408 -14.13 3.46 6.37
N ASN A 409 -14.07 4.69 5.84
CA ASN A 409 -15.26 5.45 5.47
C ASN A 409 -16.30 5.50 6.61
N GLY A 410 -15.85 5.72 7.85
CA GLY A 410 -16.68 5.81 9.03
C GLY A 410 -17.28 4.46 9.50
N ARG A 411 -17.05 3.35 8.80
CA ARG A 411 -17.48 2.00 9.19
C ARG A 411 -16.50 1.44 10.21
N GLU A 412 -16.98 1.04 11.38
CA GLU A 412 -16.14 0.45 12.44
C GLU A 412 -15.78 -1.01 12.09
N LEU A 413 -14.51 -1.29 11.91
CA LEU A 413 -14.00 -2.57 11.42
C LEU A 413 -13.86 -3.59 12.54
N SER A 414 -14.05 -4.87 12.21
CA SER A 414 -13.55 -5.96 13.04
C SER A 414 -12.03 -6.02 12.95
N LEU A 415 -11.37 -6.01 14.11
CA LEU A 415 -9.93 -6.25 14.25
C LEU A 415 -9.59 -7.73 14.41
N GLU A 416 -10.61 -8.60 14.38
CA GLU A 416 -10.42 -10.03 14.45
C GLU A 416 -9.89 -10.56 13.12
N SER A 417 -8.84 -11.37 13.17
CA SER A 417 -8.24 -12.05 12.03
C SER A 417 -8.24 -13.57 12.24
N HIS A 418 -7.97 -14.33 11.19
CA HIS A 418 -7.78 -15.77 11.32
C HIS A 418 -6.73 -16.13 12.38
N HIS A 419 -5.65 -15.35 12.47
CA HIS A 419 -4.60 -15.56 13.47
C HIS A 419 -5.12 -15.31 14.89
N THR A 420 -5.86 -14.24 15.14
CA THR A 420 -6.43 -13.94 16.46
C THR A 420 -7.49 -14.95 16.87
N LYS A 421 -8.31 -15.43 15.92
CA LYS A 421 -9.27 -16.52 16.15
C LYS A 421 -8.57 -17.82 16.58
N LEU A 422 -7.49 -18.18 15.89
CA LEU A 422 -6.68 -19.35 16.25
C LEU A 422 -6.05 -19.17 17.63
N TYR A 423 -5.45 -18.01 17.90
CA TYR A 423 -4.85 -17.70 19.20
C TYR A 423 -5.87 -17.88 20.33
N LYS A 424 -7.04 -17.23 20.24
CA LYS A 424 -8.11 -17.33 21.25
C LYS A 424 -8.54 -18.79 21.47
N ARG A 425 -8.74 -19.55 20.37
CA ARG A 425 -9.14 -20.95 20.42
C ARG A 425 -8.13 -21.83 21.16
N TYR A 426 -6.83 -21.66 20.88
CA TYR A 426 -5.79 -22.46 21.52
C TYR A 426 -5.49 -21.97 22.92
N ALA A 427 -5.47 -20.67 23.20
CA ALA A 427 -5.31 -20.13 24.55
C ALA A 427 -6.40 -20.66 25.49
N LYS A 428 -7.67 -20.67 25.05
CA LYS A 428 -8.78 -21.29 25.80
C LYS A 428 -8.57 -22.78 26.02
N LYS A 429 -8.15 -23.53 24.98
CA LYS A 429 -7.87 -24.97 25.10
C LYS A 429 -6.83 -25.28 26.18
N TYR A 430 -5.83 -24.45 26.33
CA TYR A 430 -4.73 -24.64 27.27
C TYR A 430 -4.88 -23.86 28.60
N GLY A 431 -6.06 -23.29 28.87
CA GLY A 431 -6.34 -22.57 30.11
C GLY A 431 -5.54 -21.28 30.29
N GLN A 432 -5.12 -20.64 29.18
CA GLN A 432 -4.42 -19.36 29.20
C GLN A 432 -5.36 -18.16 29.01
N MET A 433 -6.63 -18.42 28.74
CA MET A 433 -7.74 -17.46 28.67
C MET A 433 -9.02 -18.14 29.14
N ASP A 434 -9.89 -17.38 29.81
CA ASP A 434 -11.23 -17.79 30.22
C ASP A 434 -12.22 -17.91 29.04
#